data_3d2d9af2f872114945374170a4d284a2
#
_entry.id   3d2d9af2f872114945374170a4d284a2
#
_cell.length_a   1.000
_cell.length_b   1.000
_cell.length_c   1.000
_cell.angle_alpha   90.00
_cell.angle_beta   90.00
_cell.angle_gamma   90.00
#
_symmetry.space_group_name_H-M   'P 1'
#
loop_
_entity.id
_entity.type
_entity.pdbx_description
1 polymer ?
#
loop_
_entity_poly.entity_id
_entity_poly.type
_entity_poly.pdbx_seq_one_letter_code
_entity_poly.pdbx_strand_id
1 'polypeptide(L)'
;MGTTAKVAETTASMRLEALYVEHAPAALRFAFYLSGDREQARDLVQDAFVRVAGRFSYLRRPDVFETYLRRTIFNLHTSRLRRLRLERAYLAREATRSAPSADQTDPAERDEVWHAILRLPARQRAAIVLRFYEDLSERESAEILGCSVGALNQLVVRATATLRTRFGKDQG
;
A
#
# COMPACT_ATOMS: atom_id res chain seq x y z
N MET A 1 -1.61 32.82 27.94
CA MET A 1 -2.17 32.10 26.75
C MET A 1 -1.34 30.90 26.27
N GLY A 2 -0.18 30.60 26.88
CA GLY A 2 0.69 29.46 26.44
C GLY A 2 0.32 28.06 26.96
N THR A 3 -0.35 27.97 28.10
CA THR A 3 -0.60 26.65 28.75
C THR A 3 -1.64 25.80 28.05
N THR A 4 -2.70 26.39 27.52
CA THR A 4 -3.80 25.67 26.85
C THR A 4 -3.33 25.06 25.50
N ALA A 5 -2.50 25.79 24.75
CA ALA A 5 -1.93 25.30 23.49
C ALA A 5 -0.99 24.10 23.72
N LYS A 6 -0.13 24.18 24.72
CA LYS A 6 0.82 23.12 25.09
C LYS A 6 0.11 21.84 25.58
N VAL A 7 -0.96 21.97 26.34
CA VAL A 7 -1.79 20.83 26.78
C VAL A 7 -2.51 20.17 25.59
N ALA A 8 -3.06 20.95 24.67
CA ALA A 8 -3.69 20.43 23.47
C ALA A 8 -2.70 19.70 22.54
N GLU A 9 -1.48 20.21 22.40
CA GLU A 9 -0.42 19.62 21.60
C GLU A 9 0.09 18.30 22.21
N THR A 10 0.25 18.25 23.53
CA THR A 10 0.60 17.03 24.25
C THR A 10 -0.47 15.96 24.13
N THR A 11 -1.75 16.33 24.23
CA THR A 11 -2.87 15.41 24.08
C THR A 11 -2.99 14.88 22.65
N ALA A 12 -2.73 15.69 21.64
CA ALA A 12 -2.71 15.28 20.24
C ALA A 12 -1.55 14.30 19.95
N SER A 13 -0.36 14.57 20.53
CA SER A 13 0.80 13.68 20.40
C SER A 13 0.56 12.31 21.02
N MET A 14 0.03 12.25 22.24
CA MET A 14 -0.31 11.00 22.93
C MET A 14 -1.37 10.18 22.16
N ARG A 15 -2.34 10.86 21.57
CA ARG A 15 -3.36 10.23 20.73
C ARG A 15 -2.78 9.62 19.45
N LEU A 16 -1.88 10.34 18.80
CA LEU A 16 -1.20 9.86 17.61
C LEU A 16 -0.31 8.66 17.92
N GLU A 17 0.39 8.69 19.05
CA GLU A 17 1.21 7.56 19.51
C GLU A 17 0.35 6.31 19.78
N ALA A 18 -0.78 6.47 20.45
CA ALA A 18 -1.73 5.37 20.67
C ALA A 18 -2.24 4.77 19.35
N LEU A 19 -2.62 5.62 18.39
CA LEU A 19 -3.05 5.16 17.06
C LEU A 19 -1.91 4.49 16.28
N TYR A 20 -0.67 4.98 16.44
CA TYR A 20 0.48 4.33 15.83
C TYR A 20 0.67 2.92 16.39
N VAL A 21 0.66 2.76 17.71
CA VAL A 21 0.82 1.44 18.36
C VAL A 21 -0.30 0.49 17.92
N GLU A 22 -1.54 0.97 17.84
CA GLU A 22 -2.69 0.18 17.46
C GLU A 22 -2.67 -0.25 15.99
N HIS A 23 -2.39 0.68 15.06
CA HIS A 23 -2.57 0.46 13.63
C HIS A 23 -1.28 0.15 12.84
N ALA A 24 -0.08 0.42 13.41
CA ALA A 24 1.17 0.22 12.70
C ALA A 24 1.41 -1.24 12.26
N PRO A 25 1.09 -2.29 13.05
CA PRO A 25 1.29 -3.68 12.61
C PRO A 25 0.48 -4.02 11.33
N ALA A 26 -0.79 -3.64 11.28
CA ALA A 26 -1.64 -3.87 10.11
C ALA A 26 -1.20 -3.00 8.91
N ALA A 27 -0.83 -1.75 9.16
CA ALA A 27 -0.31 -0.84 8.14
C ALA A 27 1.00 -1.35 7.52
N LEU A 28 1.95 -1.86 8.33
CA LEU A 28 3.20 -2.45 7.88
C LEU A 28 2.98 -3.70 7.04
N ARG A 29 2.07 -4.59 7.47
CA ARG A 29 1.70 -5.78 6.70
C ARG A 29 1.12 -5.39 5.34
N PHE A 30 0.16 -4.48 5.31
CA PHE A 30 -0.44 -3.98 4.07
C PHE A 30 0.60 -3.33 3.15
N ALA A 31 1.46 -2.46 3.67
CA ALA A 31 2.53 -1.81 2.92
C ALA A 31 3.55 -2.83 2.36
N PHE A 32 3.88 -3.87 3.13
CA PHE A 32 4.73 -4.96 2.67
C PHE A 32 4.07 -5.75 1.53
N TYR A 33 2.79 -6.07 1.65
CA TYR A 33 2.05 -6.74 0.57
C TYR A 33 1.98 -5.90 -0.71
N LEU A 34 1.99 -4.58 -0.60
CA LEU A 34 2.04 -3.70 -1.77
C LEU A 34 3.43 -3.60 -2.39
N SER A 35 4.48 -3.49 -1.58
CA SER A 35 5.84 -3.19 -2.04
C SER A 35 6.68 -4.44 -2.31
N GLY A 36 6.47 -5.52 -1.55
CA GLY A 36 7.32 -6.69 -1.52
C GLY A 36 8.65 -6.47 -0.79
N ASP A 37 8.83 -5.32 -0.13
CA ASP A 37 10.07 -4.91 0.49
C ASP A 37 9.80 -4.33 1.89
N ARG A 38 10.50 -4.85 2.92
CA ARG A 38 10.27 -4.48 4.33
C ARG A 38 10.71 -3.05 4.65
N GLU A 39 11.80 -2.59 4.04
CA GLU A 39 12.32 -1.25 4.26
C GLU A 39 11.41 -0.22 3.61
N GLN A 40 11.01 -0.48 2.37
CA GLN A 40 10.03 0.35 1.66
C GLN A 40 8.67 0.39 2.38
N ALA A 41 8.25 -0.72 2.98
CA ALA A 41 7.02 -0.77 3.76
C ALA A 41 7.09 0.14 5.00
N ARG A 42 8.22 0.13 5.72
CA ARG A 42 8.45 1.03 6.87
C ARG A 42 8.40 2.50 6.47
N ASP A 43 9.08 2.86 5.38
CA ASP A 43 9.06 4.23 4.85
C ASP A 43 7.63 4.68 4.48
N LEU A 44 6.88 3.82 3.78
CA LEU A 44 5.50 4.12 3.38
C LEU A 44 4.59 4.34 4.59
N VAL A 45 4.74 3.52 5.63
CA VAL A 45 3.94 3.65 6.86
C VAL A 45 4.32 4.91 7.61
N GLN A 46 5.61 5.20 7.77
CA GLN A 46 6.07 6.42 8.43
C GLN A 46 5.55 7.67 7.71
N ASP A 47 5.72 7.76 6.39
CA ASP A 47 5.21 8.86 5.57
C ASP A 47 3.69 9.01 5.66
N ALA A 48 2.96 7.87 5.70
CA ALA A 48 1.52 7.87 5.83
C ALA A 48 1.08 8.43 7.19
N PHE A 49 1.70 8.00 8.29
CA PHE A 49 1.38 8.52 9.62
C PHE A 49 1.68 10.02 9.75
N VAL A 50 2.79 10.50 9.21
CA VAL A 50 3.12 11.94 9.19
C VAL A 50 2.04 12.73 8.44
N ARG A 51 1.56 12.25 7.29
CA ARG A 51 0.49 12.92 6.52
C ARG A 51 -0.86 12.88 7.21
N VAL A 52 -1.18 11.76 7.84
CA VAL A 52 -2.43 11.60 8.59
C VAL A 52 -2.42 12.44 9.84
N ALA A 53 -1.29 12.51 10.55
CA ALA A 53 -1.12 13.34 11.76
C ALA A 53 -1.48 14.81 11.51
N GLY A 54 -1.02 15.39 10.40
CA GLY A 54 -1.34 16.76 10.02
C GLY A 54 -2.82 17.03 9.74
N ARG A 55 -3.62 15.98 9.56
CA ARG A 55 -5.07 16.05 9.30
C ARG A 55 -5.91 15.46 10.43
N PHE A 56 -5.28 14.96 11.48
CA PHE A 56 -5.93 14.21 12.55
C PHE A 56 -6.99 15.00 13.32
N SER A 57 -6.86 16.32 13.40
CA SER A 57 -7.89 17.19 14.02
C SER A 57 -9.28 17.07 13.38
N TYR A 58 -9.37 16.58 12.15
CA TYR A 58 -10.61 16.36 11.40
C TYR A 58 -11.13 14.91 11.48
N LEU A 59 -10.28 13.95 11.87
CA LEU A 59 -10.63 12.53 11.96
C LEU A 59 -11.12 12.19 13.37
N ARG A 60 -12.38 12.50 13.66
CA ARG A 60 -13.00 12.21 14.98
C ARG A 60 -13.44 10.75 15.16
N ARG A 61 -13.34 9.91 14.12
CA ARG A 61 -13.86 8.54 14.09
C ARG A 61 -12.73 7.54 13.86
N PRO A 62 -12.46 6.64 14.85
CA PRO A 62 -11.40 5.62 14.71
C PRO A 62 -11.62 4.66 13.54
N ASP A 63 -12.86 4.31 13.23
CA ASP A 63 -13.25 3.45 12.11
C ASP A 63 -12.87 4.04 10.73
N VAL A 64 -12.84 5.37 10.62
CA VAL A 64 -12.43 6.08 9.41
C VAL A 64 -10.90 6.19 9.33
N PHE A 65 -10.19 6.18 10.46
CA PHE A 65 -8.74 6.33 10.52
C PHE A 65 -8.02 5.22 9.75
N GLU A 66 -8.39 3.99 9.98
CA GLU A 66 -7.74 2.82 9.37
C GLU A 66 -7.90 2.81 7.84
N THR A 67 -9.11 3.05 7.36
CA THR A 67 -9.40 3.17 5.93
C THR A 67 -8.60 4.31 5.29
N TYR A 68 -8.53 5.46 5.98
CA TYR A 68 -7.77 6.61 5.50
C TYR A 68 -6.27 6.36 5.50
N LEU A 69 -5.74 5.68 6.52
CA LEU A 69 -4.34 5.29 6.60
C LEU A 69 -3.96 4.35 5.45
N ARG A 70 -4.72 3.27 5.22
CA ARG A 70 -4.50 2.35 4.09
C ARG A 70 -4.60 3.07 2.74
N ARG A 71 -5.56 3.95 2.56
CA ARG A 71 -5.68 4.78 1.36
C ARG A 71 -4.44 5.67 1.15
N THR A 72 -3.93 6.26 2.22
CA THR A 72 -2.72 7.10 2.17
C THR A 72 -1.49 6.27 1.79
N ILE A 73 -1.30 5.09 2.38
CA ILE A 73 -0.23 4.15 2.04
C ILE A 73 -0.31 3.75 0.56
N PHE A 74 -1.49 3.37 0.07
CA PHE A 74 -1.70 2.99 -1.33
C PHE A 74 -1.38 4.14 -2.29
N ASN A 75 -1.81 5.37 -1.98
CA ASN A 75 -1.52 6.55 -2.79
C ASN A 75 -0.03 6.91 -2.81
N LEU A 76 0.66 6.78 -1.67
CA LEU A 76 2.11 6.96 -1.58
C LEU A 76 2.86 5.93 -2.43
N HIS A 77 2.50 4.67 -2.31
CA HIS A 77 3.09 3.58 -3.08
C HIS A 77 2.91 3.79 -4.60
N THR A 78 1.69 4.08 -5.04
CA THR A 78 1.41 4.30 -6.47
C THR A 78 2.10 5.56 -7.02
N SER A 79 2.20 6.61 -6.23
CA SER A 79 2.92 7.84 -6.60
C SER A 79 4.43 7.58 -6.73
N ARG A 80 5.02 6.80 -5.81
CA ARG A 80 6.42 6.38 -5.88
C ARG A 80 6.69 5.56 -7.15
N LEU A 81 5.83 4.58 -7.45
CA LEU A 81 5.96 3.79 -8.68
C LEU A 81 5.84 4.63 -9.95
N ARG A 82 4.95 5.61 -9.97
CA ARG A 82 4.79 6.54 -11.11
C ARG A 82 6.07 7.36 -11.30
N ARG A 83 6.63 7.90 -10.23
CA ARG A 83 7.89 8.68 -10.27
C ARG A 83 9.04 7.82 -10.80
N LEU A 84 9.23 6.63 -10.27
CA LEU A 84 10.28 5.70 -10.73
C LEU A 84 10.14 5.33 -12.21
N ARG A 85 8.91 5.16 -12.71
CA ARG A 85 8.67 4.91 -14.14
C ARG A 85 9.05 6.11 -15.00
N LEU A 86 8.75 7.32 -14.56
CA LEU A 86 9.11 8.55 -15.27
C LEU A 86 10.63 8.75 -15.27
N GLU A 87 11.30 8.54 -14.14
CA GLU A 87 12.76 8.61 -14.03
C GLU A 87 13.44 7.59 -14.96
N ARG A 88 12.96 6.33 -14.96
CA ARG A 88 13.46 5.29 -15.88
C ARG A 88 13.21 5.63 -17.34
N ALA A 89 12.06 6.18 -17.69
CA ALA A 89 11.75 6.60 -19.05
C ALA A 89 12.63 7.77 -19.50
N TYR A 90 12.95 8.70 -18.60
CA TYR A 90 13.89 9.80 -18.84
C TYR A 90 15.32 9.27 -19.07
N LEU A 91 15.81 8.44 -18.15
CA LEU A 91 17.14 7.82 -18.28
C LEU A 91 17.26 6.92 -19.50
N ALA A 92 16.20 6.18 -19.89
CA ALA A 92 16.20 5.36 -21.09
C ALA A 92 16.26 6.19 -22.38
N ARG A 93 15.80 7.43 -22.34
CA ARG A 93 15.96 8.38 -23.48
C ARG A 93 17.37 8.94 -23.58
N GLU A 94 18.08 9.06 -22.46
CA GLU A 94 19.48 9.50 -22.41
C GLU A 94 20.48 8.35 -22.57
N ALA A 95 20.12 7.14 -22.11
CA ALA A 95 20.97 5.95 -22.19
C ALA A 95 20.47 4.97 -23.25
N THR A 96 21.10 5.00 -24.40
CA THR A 96 21.15 3.82 -25.27
C THR A 96 22.03 2.76 -24.57
N ARG A 97 21.43 1.84 -23.84
CA ARG A 97 21.98 0.64 -23.16
C ARG A 97 21.93 0.68 -21.63
N SER A 98 20.97 -0.02 -21.08
CA SER A 98 21.15 -1.04 -20.02
C SER A 98 19.79 -1.46 -19.48
N ALA A 99 19.53 -2.76 -19.49
CA ALA A 99 18.33 -3.37 -18.91
C ALA A 99 18.36 -3.21 -17.38
N PRO A 100 17.21 -2.85 -16.74
CA PRO A 100 17.18 -2.80 -15.27
C PRO A 100 17.10 -4.21 -14.71
N SER A 101 18.02 -4.49 -13.80
CA SER A 101 18.05 -5.65 -12.92
C SER A 101 16.78 -5.70 -12.08
N ALA A 102 16.11 -6.87 -12.06
CA ALA A 102 15.02 -7.18 -11.15
C ALA A 102 15.61 -7.40 -9.75
N ASP A 103 15.09 -6.66 -8.80
CA ASP A 103 15.61 -6.57 -7.45
C ASP A 103 15.33 -7.76 -6.56
N GLN A 104 16.28 -7.93 -5.68
CA GLN A 104 16.50 -8.92 -4.67
C GLN A 104 15.27 -9.12 -3.78
N THR A 105 14.64 -10.27 -3.94
CA THR A 105 13.67 -10.81 -3.00
C THR A 105 14.44 -11.72 -2.04
N ASP A 106 14.22 -11.53 -0.74
CA ASP A 106 14.77 -12.37 0.32
C ASP A 106 14.42 -13.84 0.06
N PRO A 107 15.41 -14.78 0.03
CA PRO A 107 15.18 -16.18 -0.32
C PRO A 107 14.30 -16.97 0.65
N ALA A 108 13.89 -16.39 1.78
CA ALA A 108 13.13 -17.07 2.82
C ALA A 108 11.62 -17.22 2.54
N GLU A 109 11.06 -16.52 1.56
CA GLU A 109 9.64 -16.64 1.18
C GLU A 109 9.49 -17.31 -0.19
N ARG A 110 9.65 -18.62 -0.22
CA ARG A 110 9.45 -19.51 -1.38
C ARG A 110 7.98 -19.74 -1.70
N ASP A 111 7.16 -18.74 -1.69
CA ASP A 111 5.79 -18.88 -2.14
C ASP A 111 5.67 -18.34 -3.56
N GLU A 112 5.56 -19.25 -4.54
CA GLU A 112 5.38 -18.91 -5.95
C GLU A 112 4.13 -18.03 -6.17
N VAL A 113 3.11 -18.24 -5.35
CA VAL A 113 1.88 -17.44 -5.35
C VAL A 113 2.20 -16.01 -4.97
N TRP A 114 3.00 -15.82 -3.92
CA TRP A 114 3.43 -14.50 -3.49
C TRP A 114 4.21 -13.74 -4.57
N HIS A 115 5.18 -14.39 -5.18
CA HIS A 115 5.93 -13.82 -6.30
C HIS A 115 5.04 -13.47 -7.50
N ALA A 116 4.02 -14.28 -7.77
CA ALA A 116 3.06 -13.97 -8.82
C ALA A 116 2.21 -12.75 -8.50
N ILE A 117 1.79 -12.60 -7.23
CA ILE A 117 1.05 -11.43 -6.75
C ILE A 117 1.91 -10.16 -6.86
N LEU A 118 3.19 -10.22 -6.49
CA LEU A 118 4.12 -9.08 -6.62
C LEU A 118 4.33 -8.61 -8.07
N ARG A 119 4.12 -9.47 -9.05
CA ARG A 119 4.20 -9.12 -10.47
C ARG A 119 2.92 -8.53 -11.05
N LEU A 120 1.82 -8.56 -10.32
CA LEU A 120 0.58 -7.89 -10.74
C LEU A 120 0.77 -6.37 -10.82
N PRO A 121 0.05 -5.69 -11.73
CA PRO A 121 -0.05 -4.24 -11.69
C PRO A 121 -0.51 -3.75 -10.31
N ALA A 122 0.04 -2.65 -9.82
CA ALA A 122 -0.14 -2.18 -8.45
C ALA A 122 -1.60 -2.12 -7.98
N ARG A 123 -2.54 -1.67 -8.83
CA ARG A 123 -3.96 -1.64 -8.48
C ARG A 123 -4.60 -3.02 -8.40
N GLN A 124 -4.19 -3.96 -9.27
CA GLN A 124 -4.67 -5.34 -9.22
C GLN A 124 -4.13 -6.07 -7.99
N ARG A 125 -2.84 -5.87 -7.67
CA ARG A 125 -2.21 -6.37 -6.44
C ARG A 125 -2.95 -5.87 -5.21
N ALA A 126 -3.18 -4.56 -5.12
CA ALA A 126 -3.88 -3.95 -4.00
C ALA A 126 -5.31 -4.51 -3.84
N ALA A 127 -6.04 -4.74 -4.93
CA ALA A 127 -7.37 -5.33 -4.88
C ALA A 127 -7.35 -6.76 -4.31
N ILE A 128 -6.39 -7.60 -4.75
CA ILE A 128 -6.20 -8.96 -4.20
C ILE A 128 -5.83 -8.91 -2.72
N VAL A 129 -4.89 -8.06 -2.34
CA VAL A 129 -4.43 -7.93 -0.95
C VAL A 129 -5.58 -7.52 -0.04
N LEU A 130 -6.33 -6.48 -0.39
CA LEU A 130 -7.44 -5.99 0.43
C LEU A 130 -8.56 -7.01 0.59
N ARG A 131 -8.89 -7.75 -0.48
CA ARG A 131 -10.00 -8.70 -0.48
C ARG A 131 -9.67 -10.05 0.15
N PHE A 132 -8.43 -10.56 -0.01
CA PHE A 132 -8.08 -11.93 0.33
C PHE A 132 -7.03 -12.06 1.43
N TYR A 133 -6.22 -11.04 1.68
CA TYR A 133 -5.21 -11.03 2.75
C TYR A 133 -5.62 -10.17 3.95
N GLU A 134 -6.33 -9.06 3.70
CA GLU A 134 -6.85 -8.17 4.75
C GLU A 134 -8.34 -8.44 5.05
N ASP A 135 -8.98 -9.33 4.30
CA ASP A 135 -10.39 -9.78 4.46
C ASP A 135 -11.40 -8.62 4.55
N LEU A 136 -11.13 -7.54 3.82
CA LEU A 136 -12.03 -6.38 3.79
C LEU A 136 -13.20 -6.60 2.83
N SER A 137 -14.33 -5.97 3.13
CA SER A 137 -15.49 -5.95 2.23
C SER A 137 -15.16 -5.26 0.89
N GLU A 138 -15.97 -5.52 -0.13
CA GLU A 138 -15.84 -4.85 -1.44
C GLU A 138 -15.95 -3.32 -1.30
N ARG A 139 -16.84 -2.85 -0.44
CA ARG A 139 -17.07 -1.44 -0.20
C ARG A 139 -15.84 -0.78 0.41
N GLU A 140 -15.28 -1.35 1.48
CA GLU A 140 -14.07 -0.84 2.14
C GLU A 140 -12.87 -0.86 1.20
N SER A 141 -12.68 -1.97 0.46
CA SER A 141 -11.60 -2.10 -0.51
C SER A 141 -11.71 -1.06 -1.64
N ALA A 142 -12.91 -0.83 -2.16
CA ALA A 142 -13.18 0.18 -3.18
C ALA A 142 -12.90 1.59 -2.66
N GLU A 143 -13.29 1.89 -1.40
CA GLU A 143 -13.02 3.16 -0.74
C GLU A 143 -11.51 3.40 -0.59
N ILE A 144 -10.76 2.41 -0.14
CA ILE A 144 -9.29 2.50 -0.02
C ILE A 144 -8.64 2.76 -1.38
N LEU A 145 -9.09 2.07 -2.43
CA LEU A 145 -8.56 2.24 -3.80
C LEU A 145 -9.08 3.50 -4.51
N GLY A 146 -10.03 4.20 -3.92
CA GLY A 146 -10.66 5.38 -4.51
C GLY A 146 -11.37 5.06 -5.83
N CYS A 147 -12.14 3.96 -5.88
CA CYS A 147 -12.87 3.54 -7.07
C CYS A 147 -14.28 3.02 -6.71
N SER A 148 -15.10 2.75 -7.70
CA SER A 148 -16.40 2.10 -7.49
C SER A 148 -16.21 0.60 -7.17
N VAL A 149 -17.21 -0.03 -6.54
CA VAL A 149 -17.24 -1.47 -6.29
C VAL A 149 -17.16 -2.26 -7.60
N GLY A 150 -17.84 -1.81 -8.64
CA GLY A 150 -17.74 -2.44 -9.97
C GLY A 150 -16.33 -2.38 -10.56
N ALA A 151 -15.60 -1.26 -10.37
CA ALA A 151 -14.22 -1.14 -10.80
C ALA A 151 -13.27 -2.03 -9.98
N LEU A 152 -13.51 -2.14 -8.66
CA LEU A 152 -12.78 -3.07 -7.80
C LEU A 152 -12.95 -4.52 -8.29
N ASN A 153 -14.19 -4.94 -8.57
CA ASN A 153 -14.48 -6.29 -9.04
C ASN A 153 -13.79 -6.61 -10.37
N GLN A 154 -13.72 -5.63 -11.28
CA GLN A 154 -12.93 -5.77 -12.50
C GLN A 154 -11.42 -5.92 -12.23
N LEU A 155 -10.88 -5.23 -11.24
CA LEU A 155 -9.47 -5.41 -10.84
C LEU A 155 -9.22 -6.82 -10.30
N VAL A 156 -10.12 -7.34 -9.46
CA VAL A 156 -10.04 -8.70 -8.90
C VAL A 156 -10.13 -9.74 -10.01
N VAL A 157 -11.09 -9.63 -10.93
CA VAL A 157 -11.27 -10.56 -12.06
C VAL A 157 -10.00 -10.60 -12.93
N ARG A 158 -9.46 -9.44 -13.30
CA ARG A 158 -8.23 -9.37 -14.11
C ARG A 158 -7.02 -9.95 -13.39
N ALA A 159 -6.86 -9.64 -12.11
CA ALA A 159 -5.79 -10.19 -11.29
C ALA A 159 -5.86 -11.72 -11.20
N THR A 160 -7.04 -12.26 -10.91
CA THR A 160 -7.28 -13.71 -10.82
C THR A 160 -7.03 -14.42 -12.15
N ALA A 161 -7.45 -13.81 -13.26
CA ALA A 161 -7.18 -14.35 -14.60
C ALA A 161 -5.67 -14.41 -14.88
N THR A 162 -4.92 -13.34 -14.54
CA THR A 162 -3.46 -13.29 -14.68
C THR A 162 -2.78 -14.38 -13.85
N LEU A 163 -3.21 -14.57 -12.60
CA LEU A 163 -2.67 -15.60 -11.72
C LEU A 163 -2.98 -17.01 -12.24
N ARG A 164 -4.21 -17.27 -12.68
CA ARG A 164 -4.60 -18.56 -13.25
C ARG A 164 -3.79 -18.93 -14.49
N THR A 165 -3.57 -17.98 -15.41
CA THR A 165 -2.76 -18.22 -16.61
C THR A 165 -1.33 -18.60 -16.25
N ARG A 166 -0.81 -18.13 -15.14
CA ARG A 166 0.53 -18.43 -14.69
C ARG A 166 0.63 -19.80 -14.03
N PHE A 167 -0.32 -20.15 -13.16
CA PHE A 167 -0.34 -21.45 -12.49
C PHE A 167 -0.96 -22.58 -13.33
N GLY A 168 -1.82 -22.26 -14.31
CA GLY A 168 -2.41 -23.26 -15.21
C GLY A 168 -1.44 -23.77 -16.27
N LYS A 169 -0.27 -23.17 -16.45
CA LYS A 169 0.78 -23.66 -17.37
C LYS A 169 1.72 -24.71 -16.74
N ASP A 170 1.69 -24.86 -15.43
CA ASP A 170 2.53 -25.83 -14.71
C ASP A 170 1.85 -27.19 -14.49
N GLN A 171 0.62 -27.38 -15.00
CA GLN A 171 -0.14 -28.64 -14.90
C GLN A 171 -0.36 -29.35 -16.25
N GLY A 172 0.49 -29.07 -17.24
CA GLY A 172 0.45 -29.69 -18.57
C GLY A 172 1.74 -30.40 -18.94
#